data_f9fe73894fb5719c5a661e1a14246ce2
#
_entry.id   f9fe73894fb5719c5a661e1a14246ce2
#
_cell.length_a   1.000
_cell.length_b   1.000
_cell.length_c   1.000
_cell.angle_alpha   90.00
_cell.angle_beta   90.00
_cell.angle_gamma   90.00
#
_symmetry.space_group_name_H-M   'P 1'
#
loop_
_entity.id
_entity.type
_entity.pdbx_description
1 polymer ?
#
loop_
_entity_poly.entity_id
_entity_poly.type
_entity_poly.pdbx_seq_one_letter_code
_entity_poly.pdbx_strand_id
1 'polypeptide(L)'
;QVSSKYGYNVISLDRDLKAECPFKSGYISQNHIQEDIMTWNYKQYPTGYFNIITASPVCLWWSQLRHCRKGSFDKRIGRKLTGEDIENDIIEYGIPMVDKVFEIIDYFKPKYYIIENPQTGRMKEYINDLIPFVDVDYCQYGLPYKKRTRFWTNIEIEPKLCHDKCSQLVSIPNLSEDYSTDRQKMKKIKETRYLHKGVMSYTKQKAIKRHRLQLGHDDGGNKKLNRYRVPYKLIEVFFSKIISTTNING
;
A
#
# COMPACT_ATOMS: atom_id res chain seq x y z
N GLN A 1 12.87 -7.85 7.20
CA GLN A 1 14.25 -7.29 7.04
C GLN A 1 14.51 -6.09 7.96
N VAL A 2 13.67 -5.00 7.90
CA VAL A 2 13.92 -3.82 8.77
C VAL A 2 13.75 -4.19 10.23
N SER A 3 12.67 -4.85 10.60
CA SER A 3 12.41 -5.28 11.97
C SER A 3 13.54 -6.18 12.54
N SER A 4 14.04 -7.12 11.74
CA SER A 4 15.16 -7.97 12.13
C SER A 4 16.47 -7.19 12.32
N LYS A 5 16.70 -6.12 11.52
CA LYS A 5 17.84 -5.21 11.70
C LYS A 5 17.83 -4.53 13.09
N TYR A 6 16.64 -4.31 13.63
CA TYR A 6 16.45 -3.72 14.96
C TYR A 6 16.23 -4.76 16.07
N GLY A 7 16.56 -6.05 15.82
CA GLY A 7 16.52 -7.10 16.82
C GLY A 7 15.11 -7.66 17.14
N TYR A 8 14.10 -7.32 16.36
CA TYR A 8 12.75 -7.88 16.56
C TYR A 8 12.63 -9.28 15.97
N ASN A 9 12.05 -10.20 16.74
CA ASN A 9 11.54 -11.47 16.24
C ASN A 9 10.23 -11.20 15.48
N VAL A 10 10.12 -11.72 14.25
CA VAL A 10 8.97 -11.47 13.39
C VAL A 10 8.23 -12.78 13.13
N ILE A 11 6.93 -12.78 13.43
CA ILE A 11 5.99 -13.78 12.95
C ILE A 11 5.21 -13.13 11.82
N SER A 12 5.16 -13.75 10.65
CA SER A 12 4.38 -13.29 9.51
C SER A 12 3.25 -14.25 9.20
N LEU A 13 2.09 -13.73 8.86
CA LEU A 13 0.89 -14.47 8.48
C LEU A 13 0.46 -14.05 7.09
N ASP A 14 0.30 -15.00 6.17
CA ASP A 14 -0.32 -14.79 4.87
C ASP A 14 -0.93 -16.10 4.36
N ARG A 15 -2.06 -16.02 3.71
CA ARG A 15 -2.73 -17.18 3.10
C ARG A 15 -1.97 -17.71 1.89
N ASP A 16 -1.32 -16.84 1.15
CA ASP A 16 -0.64 -17.17 -0.11
C ASP A 16 0.89 -17.21 0.08
N LEU A 17 1.46 -18.40 0.10
CA LEU A 17 2.92 -18.59 0.07
C LEU A 17 3.59 -17.92 -1.14
N LYS A 18 2.86 -17.73 -2.24
CA LYS A 18 3.36 -17.03 -3.44
C LYS A 18 3.30 -15.51 -3.32
N ALA A 19 2.61 -14.96 -2.31
CA ALA A 19 2.84 -13.59 -1.85
C ALA A 19 4.25 -13.44 -1.30
N GLU A 20 5.03 -14.50 -1.45
CA GLU A 20 6.43 -14.64 -1.14
C GLU A 20 7.20 -13.40 -1.47
N CYS A 21 7.98 -13.05 -0.55
CA CYS A 21 9.09 -12.15 -0.66
C CYS A 21 9.59 -12.08 -2.11
N PRO A 22 9.31 -11.00 -2.86
CA PRO A 22 9.74 -10.85 -4.26
C PRO A 22 11.26 -10.71 -4.36
N PHE A 23 11.98 -10.86 -3.26
CA PHE A 23 13.41 -10.75 -3.16
C PHE A 23 14.05 -12.09 -3.47
N LYS A 24 14.96 -12.10 -4.43
CA LYS A 24 15.87 -13.21 -4.75
C LYS A 24 16.67 -13.71 -3.54
N SER A 25 16.59 -13.00 -2.41
CA SER A 25 17.29 -13.33 -1.16
C SER A 25 16.59 -14.37 -0.27
N GLY A 26 15.43 -14.89 -0.68
CA GLY A 26 14.77 -15.99 0.05
C GLY A 26 14.43 -15.71 1.52
N TYR A 27 14.28 -14.45 1.91
CA TYR A 27 13.98 -14.09 3.28
C TYR A 27 12.49 -14.27 3.56
N ILE A 28 12.06 -15.50 3.72
CA ILE A 28 10.85 -15.84 4.45
C ILE A 28 11.23 -15.67 5.94
N SER A 29 10.37 -14.99 6.71
CA SER A 29 10.50 -15.04 8.17
C SER A 29 10.62 -16.49 8.58
N GLN A 30 11.59 -16.85 9.43
CA GLN A 30 11.73 -18.21 9.94
C GLN A 30 10.45 -18.72 10.63
N ASN A 31 9.55 -17.79 10.98
CA ASN A 31 8.28 -18.02 11.64
C ASN A 31 7.11 -17.57 10.74
N HIS A 32 7.07 -18.03 9.49
CA HIS A 32 5.96 -17.76 8.61
C HIS A 32 4.82 -18.75 8.85
N ILE A 33 3.61 -18.22 9.06
CA ILE A 33 2.37 -18.97 9.21
C ILE A 33 1.58 -18.82 7.91
N GLN A 34 1.34 -19.96 7.22
CA GLN A 34 0.50 -19.98 6.04
C GLN A 34 -0.94 -20.28 6.41
N GLU A 35 -1.69 -19.27 6.78
CA GLU A 35 -3.10 -19.39 7.15
C GLU A 35 -3.91 -18.17 6.70
N ASP A 36 -5.21 -18.33 6.61
CA ASP A 36 -6.14 -17.20 6.43
C ASP A 36 -6.35 -16.51 7.77
N ILE A 37 -6.18 -15.19 7.80
CA ILE A 37 -6.40 -14.38 9.00
C ILE A 37 -7.81 -14.58 9.60
N MET A 38 -8.80 -14.89 8.77
CA MET A 38 -10.19 -15.10 9.21
C MET A 38 -10.36 -16.37 10.05
N THR A 39 -9.51 -17.38 9.84
CA THR A 39 -9.56 -18.68 10.53
C THR A 39 -8.37 -18.91 11.46
N TRP A 40 -7.35 -18.04 11.40
CA TRP A 40 -6.15 -18.20 12.22
C TRP A 40 -6.47 -18.21 13.71
N ASN A 41 -6.00 -19.25 14.41
CA ASN A 41 -6.12 -19.35 15.85
C ASN A 41 -5.06 -18.49 16.56
N TYR A 42 -5.24 -17.15 16.52
CA TYR A 42 -4.32 -16.22 17.17
C TYR A 42 -4.31 -16.35 18.70
N LYS A 43 -5.40 -16.89 19.31
CA LYS A 43 -5.53 -17.09 20.77
C LYS A 43 -4.59 -18.17 21.33
N GLN A 44 -3.87 -18.92 20.47
CA GLN A 44 -2.78 -19.78 20.91
C GLN A 44 -1.60 -18.99 21.53
N TYR A 45 -1.51 -17.69 21.27
CA TYR A 45 -0.56 -16.80 21.90
C TYR A 45 -1.26 -15.99 23.02
N PRO A 46 -0.59 -15.75 24.17
CA PRO A 46 -1.20 -14.96 25.24
C PRO A 46 -1.34 -13.48 24.87
N THR A 47 -2.24 -12.78 25.55
CA THR A 47 -2.34 -11.31 25.48
C THR A 47 -1.00 -10.67 25.79
N GLY A 48 -0.65 -9.57 25.10
CA GLY A 48 0.65 -8.92 25.27
C GLY A 48 1.85 -9.62 24.60
N TYR A 49 1.63 -10.75 23.91
CA TYR A 49 2.71 -11.49 23.24
C TYR A 49 3.41 -10.66 22.14
N PHE A 50 2.66 -9.87 21.39
CA PHE A 50 3.22 -9.02 20.34
C PHE A 50 3.35 -7.57 20.81
N ASN A 51 4.55 -7.02 20.75
CA ASN A 51 4.80 -5.61 21.03
C ASN A 51 4.37 -4.68 19.87
N ILE A 52 4.45 -5.19 18.65
CA ILE A 52 4.12 -4.46 17.42
C ILE A 52 3.28 -5.37 16.54
N ILE A 53 2.15 -4.85 16.06
CA ILE A 53 1.34 -5.53 15.04
C ILE A 53 1.29 -4.66 13.81
N THR A 54 1.60 -5.25 12.64
CA THR A 54 1.44 -4.61 11.34
C THR A 54 0.45 -5.38 10.50
N ALA A 55 -0.47 -4.69 9.84
CA ALA A 55 -1.49 -5.29 8.99
C ALA A 55 -1.65 -4.51 7.68
N SER A 56 -1.84 -5.23 6.59
CA SER A 56 -2.18 -4.65 5.28
C SER A 56 -3.40 -5.39 4.72
N PRO A 57 -4.61 -5.08 5.20
CA PRO A 57 -5.83 -5.72 4.70
C PRO A 57 -5.96 -5.57 3.19
N VAL A 58 -6.52 -6.59 2.52
CA VAL A 58 -6.63 -6.63 1.06
C VAL A 58 -7.33 -5.38 0.53
N CYS A 59 -6.57 -4.54 -0.20
CA CYS A 59 -7.09 -3.29 -0.74
C CYS A 59 -8.04 -3.46 -1.94
N LEU A 60 -8.19 -4.67 -2.47
CA LEU A 60 -9.00 -4.95 -3.65
C LEU A 60 -10.45 -4.48 -3.49
N TRP A 61 -11.07 -4.81 -2.36
CA TRP A 61 -12.47 -4.50 -2.07
C TRP A 61 -12.73 -3.02 -1.87
N TRP A 62 -11.72 -2.28 -1.38
CA TRP A 62 -11.76 -0.86 -1.06
C TRP A 62 -11.30 0.04 -2.22
N SER A 63 -10.73 -0.54 -3.27
CA SER A 63 -10.01 0.20 -4.31
C SER A 63 -10.93 0.96 -5.26
N GLN A 64 -10.60 2.23 -5.54
CA GLN A 64 -11.23 3.00 -6.63
C GLN A 64 -11.11 2.31 -7.99
N LEU A 65 -10.06 1.51 -8.22
CA LEU A 65 -9.91 0.74 -9.45
C LEU A 65 -11.02 -0.32 -9.61
N ARG A 66 -11.58 -0.84 -8.51
CA ARG A 66 -12.72 -1.74 -8.58
C ARG A 66 -13.97 -0.99 -9.05
N HIS A 67 -14.20 0.22 -8.57
CA HIS A 67 -15.29 1.07 -9.06
C HIS A 67 -15.16 1.42 -10.56
N CYS A 68 -13.94 1.65 -11.04
CA CYS A 68 -13.68 1.87 -12.48
C CYS A 68 -14.01 0.65 -13.35
N ARG A 69 -14.15 -0.55 -12.75
CA ARG A 69 -14.54 -1.79 -13.46
C ARG A 69 -16.05 -1.99 -13.56
N LYS A 70 -16.87 -1.11 -13.00
CA LYS A 70 -18.31 -1.15 -13.15
C LYS A 70 -18.70 -1.24 -14.64
N GLY A 71 -19.57 -2.19 -14.99
CA GLY A 71 -19.98 -2.49 -16.36
C GLY A 71 -19.04 -3.44 -17.12
N SER A 72 -17.84 -3.76 -16.60
CA SER A 72 -16.97 -4.78 -17.20
C SER A 72 -17.34 -6.18 -16.69
N PHE A 73 -17.02 -7.23 -17.49
CA PHE A 73 -17.25 -8.60 -17.11
C PHE A 73 -16.35 -9.01 -15.92
N ASP A 74 -16.95 -9.56 -14.88
CA ASP A 74 -16.23 -10.11 -13.73
C ASP A 74 -16.39 -11.63 -13.72
N LYS A 75 -15.24 -12.33 -13.86
CA LYS A 75 -15.21 -13.81 -13.94
C LYS A 75 -15.69 -14.48 -12.65
N ARG A 76 -15.56 -13.83 -11.49
CA ARG A 76 -15.97 -14.38 -10.19
C ARG A 76 -17.49 -14.56 -10.11
N ILE A 77 -18.23 -13.59 -10.64
CA ILE A 77 -19.71 -13.59 -10.61
C ILE A 77 -20.34 -13.97 -11.94
N GLY A 78 -19.54 -14.21 -13.00
CA GLY A 78 -20.00 -14.67 -14.31
C GLY A 78 -20.83 -13.66 -15.12
N ARG A 79 -20.85 -12.38 -14.73
CA ARG A 79 -21.61 -11.30 -15.38
C ARG A 79 -20.91 -9.95 -15.26
N LYS A 80 -21.52 -8.90 -15.84
CA LYS A 80 -21.01 -7.54 -15.70
C LYS A 80 -21.17 -7.05 -14.26
N LEU A 81 -20.10 -6.45 -13.75
CA LEU A 81 -20.02 -5.91 -12.40
C LEU A 81 -20.94 -4.68 -12.25
N THR A 82 -21.80 -4.68 -11.24
CA THR A 82 -22.67 -3.54 -10.90
C THR A 82 -22.08 -2.73 -9.75
N GLY A 83 -22.68 -1.58 -9.42
CA GLY A 83 -22.34 -0.83 -8.22
C GLY A 83 -22.69 -1.59 -6.95
N GLU A 84 -23.85 -2.27 -6.94
CA GLU A 84 -24.32 -3.09 -5.83
C GLU A 84 -23.37 -4.26 -5.53
N ASP A 85 -22.84 -4.94 -6.56
CA ASP A 85 -21.84 -5.99 -6.38
C ASP A 85 -20.58 -5.46 -5.67
N ILE A 86 -20.19 -4.22 -5.97
CA ILE A 86 -19.02 -3.60 -5.35
C ILE A 86 -19.29 -3.30 -3.88
N GLU A 87 -20.48 -2.80 -3.54
CA GLU A 87 -20.87 -2.56 -2.16
C GLU A 87 -20.99 -3.88 -1.37
N ASN A 88 -21.60 -4.91 -1.97
CA ASN A 88 -21.72 -6.23 -1.37
C ASN A 88 -20.33 -6.86 -1.13
N ASP A 89 -19.37 -6.69 -2.05
CA ASP A 89 -17.99 -7.15 -1.84
C ASP A 89 -17.30 -6.46 -0.65
N ILE A 90 -17.59 -5.17 -0.42
CA ILE A 90 -17.08 -4.45 0.74
C ILE A 90 -17.67 -5.03 2.02
N ILE A 91 -18.99 -5.26 2.05
CA ILE A 91 -19.71 -5.79 3.21
C ILE A 91 -19.28 -7.24 3.51
N GLU A 92 -19.18 -8.07 2.48
CA GLU A 92 -18.92 -9.51 2.63
C GLU A 92 -17.43 -9.83 2.89
N TYR A 93 -16.49 -9.08 2.28
CA TYR A 93 -15.07 -9.40 2.36
C TYR A 93 -14.22 -8.28 2.97
N GLY A 94 -14.56 -7.03 2.67
CA GLY A 94 -13.76 -5.88 3.10
C GLY A 94 -13.89 -5.62 4.61
N ILE A 95 -15.10 -5.42 5.07
CA ILE A 95 -15.41 -5.10 6.48
C ILE A 95 -14.96 -6.22 7.41
N PRO A 96 -15.34 -7.50 7.21
CA PRO A 96 -14.93 -8.56 8.12
C PRO A 96 -13.43 -8.71 8.27
N MET A 97 -12.67 -8.47 7.20
CA MET A 97 -11.20 -8.52 7.27
C MET A 97 -10.61 -7.38 8.12
N VAL A 98 -11.16 -6.17 8.02
CA VAL A 98 -10.74 -5.04 8.85
C VAL A 98 -11.12 -5.25 10.30
N ASP A 99 -12.33 -5.72 10.57
CA ASP A 99 -12.80 -6.06 11.91
C ASP A 99 -11.95 -7.14 12.56
N LYS A 100 -11.53 -8.16 11.79
CA LYS A 100 -10.61 -9.19 12.27
C LYS A 100 -9.25 -8.60 12.66
N VAL A 101 -8.74 -7.63 11.91
CA VAL A 101 -7.49 -6.94 12.29
C VAL A 101 -7.66 -6.20 13.62
N PHE A 102 -8.77 -5.49 13.82
CA PHE A 102 -9.05 -4.81 15.08
C PHE A 102 -9.27 -5.77 16.24
N GLU A 103 -9.99 -6.88 16.01
CA GLU A 103 -10.17 -7.96 17.00
C GLU A 103 -8.83 -8.50 17.51
N ILE A 104 -7.88 -8.73 16.58
CA ILE A 104 -6.53 -9.22 16.89
C ILE A 104 -5.74 -8.16 17.67
N ILE A 105 -5.79 -6.89 17.24
CA ILE A 105 -5.12 -5.79 17.93
C ILE A 105 -5.69 -5.61 19.34
N ASP A 106 -6.99 -5.66 19.49
CA ASP A 106 -7.64 -5.53 20.80
C ASP A 106 -7.30 -6.71 21.74
N TYR A 107 -7.24 -7.92 21.20
CA TYR A 107 -6.83 -9.09 21.98
C TYR A 107 -5.39 -8.99 22.49
N PHE A 108 -4.45 -8.67 21.60
CA PHE A 108 -3.02 -8.62 21.98
C PHE A 108 -2.62 -7.35 22.69
N LYS A 109 -3.37 -6.25 22.53
CA LYS A 109 -3.04 -4.93 23.10
C LYS A 109 -1.57 -4.54 22.89
N PRO A 110 -1.09 -4.56 21.62
CA PRO A 110 0.31 -4.27 21.32
C PRO A 110 0.65 -2.84 21.73
N LYS A 111 1.91 -2.59 22.11
CA LYS A 111 2.38 -1.23 22.38
C LYS A 111 2.25 -0.33 21.13
N TYR A 112 2.47 -0.91 19.95
CA TYR A 112 2.38 -0.20 18.66
C TYR A 112 1.60 -1.02 17.63
N TYR A 113 0.83 -0.32 16.80
CA TYR A 113 0.19 -0.94 15.64
C TYR A 113 0.33 -0.06 14.41
N ILE A 114 0.31 -0.71 13.23
CA ILE A 114 0.38 -0.05 11.91
C ILE A 114 -0.57 -0.79 10.98
N ILE A 115 -1.63 -0.14 10.52
CA ILE A 115 -2.55 -0.69 9.51
C ILE A 115 -2.39 0.11 8.22
N GLU A 116 -2.06 -0.54 7.11
CA GLU A 116 -1.76 0.09 5.82
C GLU A 116 -2.89 -0.13 4.82
N ASN A 117 -3.32 0.94 4.13
CA ASN A 117 -4.11 0.80 2.91
C ASN A 117 -3.95 2.03 2.00
N PRO A 118 -4.16 1.92 0.66
CA PRO A 118 -4.17 3.08 -0.21
C PRO A 118 -5.16 4.15 0.24
N GLN A 119 -4.69 5.37 0.44
CA GLN A 119 -5.51 6.50 0.90
C GLN A 119 -6.67 6.82 -0.05
N THR A 120 -6.51 6.54 -1.35
CA THR A 120 -7.56 6.71 -2.36
C THR A 120 -8.65 5.63 -2.28
N GLY A 121 -8.46 4.60 -1.48
CA GLY A 121 -9.46 3.55 -1.21
C GLY A 121 -10.53 4.01 -0.23
N ARG A 122 -11.64 3.25 -0.17
CA ARG A 122 -12.80 3.54 0.67
C ARG A 122 -12.68 3.01 2.10
N MET A 123 -11.63 2.26 2.44
CA MET A 123 -11.41 1.75 3.81
C MET A 123 -11.38 2.89 4.84
N LYS A 124 -10.92 4.09 4.46
CA LYS A 124 -10.96 5.29 5.29
C LYS A 124 -12.37 5.77 5.63
N GLU A 125 -13.37 5.44 4.80
CA GLU A 125 -14.78 5.77 5.07
C GLU A 125 -15.35 4.86 6.15
N TYR A 126 -14.87 3.61 6.20
CA TYR A 126 -15.27 2.63 7.20
C TYR A 126 -14.59 2.87 8.57
N ILE A 127 -13.26 3.04 8.58
CA ILE A 127 -12.52 3.29 9.83
C ILE A 127 -12.79 4.71 10.34
N ASN A 128 -13.07 5.66 9.42
CA ASN A 128 -13.21 7.09 9.74
C ASN A 128 -12.01 7.63 10.53
N ASP A 129 -12.23 8.65 11.33
CA ASP A 129 -11.21 9.27 12.21
C ASP A 129 -11.25 8.68 13.64
N LEU A 130 -11.72 7.43 13.78
CA LEU A 130 -11.83 6.74 15.08
C LEU A 130 -10.47 6.47 15.73
N ILE A 131 -9.44 6.34 14.90
CA ILE A 131 -8.07 6.10 15.35
C ILE A 131 -7.10 7.02 14.61
N PRO A 132 -5.96 7.39 15.23
CA PRO A 132 -4.96 8.23 14.62
C PRO A 132 -4.44 7.66 13.31
N PHE A 133 -4.16 8.54 12.34
CA PHE A 133 -3.59 8.15 11.06
C PHE A 133 -2.58 9.16 10.52
N VAL A 134 -1.77 8.72 9.57
CA VAL A 134 -0.88 9.57 8.78
C VAL A 134 -0.95 9.19 7.30
N ASP A 135 -1.01 10.18 6.44
CA ASP A 135 -0.95 9.99 4.98
C ASP A 135 0.45 10.30 4.46
N VAL A 136 0.99 9.43 3.63
CA VAL A 136 2.31 9.61 3.01
C VAL A 136 2.29 9.26 1.52
N ASP A 137 3.17 9.89 0.73
CA ASP A 137 3.41 9.53 -0.66
C ASP A 137 4.72 8.75 -0.80
N TYR A 138 4.67 7.54 -1.33
CA TYR A 138 5.82 6.63 -1.42
C TYR A 138 7.02 7.17 -2.21
N CYS A 139 6.80 8.10 -3.14
CA CYS A 139 7.88 8.77 -3.86
C CYS A 139 8.78 9.63 -2.94
N GLN A 140 8.27 10.08 -1.81
CA GLN A 140 9.06 10.79 -0.78
C GLN A 140 10.02 9.86 -0.02
N TYR A 141 9.80 8.56 -0.12
CA TYR A 141 10.61 7.51 0.50
C TYR A 141 11.41 6.68 -0.52
N GLY A 142 11.60 7.25 -1.74
CA GLY A 142 12.50 6.71 -2.75
C GLY A 142 11.86 5.81 -3.81
N LEU A 143 10.56 5.49 -3.72
CA LEU A 143 9.91 4.76 -4.81
C LEU A 143 9.70 5.67 -6.03
N PRO A 144 9.84 5.13 -7.26
CA PRO A 144 9.78 5.93 -8.48
C PRO A 144 8.35 6.36 -8.86
N TYR A 145 7.35 6.03 -8.09
CA TYR A 145 5.94 6.36 -8.35
C TYR A 145 5.25 6.96 -7.13
N LYS A 146 4.25 7.80 -7.38
CA LYS A 146 3.39 8.36 -6.35
C LYS A 146 2.31 7.33 -6.00
N LYS A 147 2.38 6.77 -4.81
CA LYS A 147 1.31 5.98 -4.19
C LYS A 147 1.00 6.64 -2.86
N ARG A 148 -0.12 7.35 -2.77
CA ARG A 148 -0.60 7.88 -1.51
C ARG A 148 -1.18 6.76 -0.69
N THR A 149 -0.65 6.60 0.50
CA THR A 149 -1.01 5.52 1.42
C THR A 149 -1.32 6.09 2.78
N ARG A 150 -2.37 5.58 3.39
CA ARG A 150 -2.75 5.89 4.77
C ARG A 150 -2.27 4.79 5.69
N PHE A 151 -1.70 5.21 6.80
CA PHE A 151 -1.32 4.35 7.91
C PHE A 151 -2.14 4.76 9.13
N TRP A 152 -3.04 3.89 9.57
CA TRP A 152 -3.67 4.03 10.88
C TRP A 152 -2.72 3.46 11.92
N THR A 153 -2.29 4.28 12.85
CA THR A 153 -1.22 3.92 13.78
C THR A 153 -1.21 4.86 14.99
N ASN A 154 -0.76 4.34 16.12
CA ASN A 154 -0.46 5.14 17.31
C ASN A 154 0.99 5.63 17.35
N ILE A 155 1.76 5.48 16.27
CA ILE A 155 3.11 5.98 16.14
C ILE A 155 3.08 7.32 15.43
N GLU A 156 3.52 8.37 16.11
CA GLU A 156 3.58 9.71 15.57
C GLU A 156 4.76 9.87 14.61
N ILE A 157 4.50 10.02 13.32
CA ILE A 157 5.49 10.34 12.30
C ILE A 157 5.03 11.54 11.47
N GLU A 158 6.00 12.32 10.97
CA GLU A 158 5.72 13.45 10.10
C GLU A 158 5.18 13.01 8.74
N PRO A 159 4.02 13.55 8.29
CA PRO A 159 3.48 13.25 6.97
C PRO A 159 4.38 13.83 5.87
N LYS A 160 4.76 13.00 4.89
CA LYS A 160 5.51 13.44 3.71
C LYS A 160 4.67 13.26 2.47
N LEU A 161 4.01 14.35 2.05
CA LEU A 161 3.20 14.39 0.83
C LEU A 161 4.00 14.97 -0.33
N CYS A 162 3.79 14.41 -1.51
CA CYS A 162 4.40 14.89 -2.75
C CYS A 162 3.50 15.96 -3.37
N HIS A 163 3.94 17.20 -3.30
CA HIS A 163 3.33 18.35 -3.97
C HIS A 163 3.97 18.56 -5.36
N ASP A 164 4.25 17.44 -6.08
CA ASP A 164 4.91 17.40 -7.38
C ASP A 164 6.28 18.10 -7.38
N LYS A 165 7.04 17.92 -6.28
CA LYS A 165 8.38 18.48 -6.04
C LYS A 165 9.37 17.44 -5.50
N CYS A 166 9.18 16.15 -5.81
CA CYS A 166 10.09 15.10 -5.34
C CYS A 166 11.19 14.77 -6.36
N SER A 167 12.28 14.16 -5.90
CA SER A 167 13.43 13.73 -6.74
C SER A 167 13.07 12.63 -7.76
N GLN A 168 11.89 12.05 -7.67
CA GLN A 168 11.40 11.02 -8.58
C GLN A 168 10.66 11.58 -9.80
N LEU A 169 10.58 12.90 -9.94
CA LEU A 169 9.98 13.55 -11.10
C LEU A 169 10.96 13.65 -12.28
N VAL A 170 10.42 13.49 -13.47
CA VAL A 170 11.10 13.78 -14.73
C VAL A 170 10.33 14.81 -15.53
N SER A 171 11.04 15.76 -16.13
CA SER A 171 10.46 16.71 -17.07
C SER A 171 10.17 16.02 -18.39
N ILE A 172 9.00 16.25 -18.97
CA ILE A 172 8.64 15.74 -20.28
C ILE A 172 8.37 16.93 -21.18
N PRO A 173 9.23 17.21 -22.15
CA PRO A 173 9.00 18.28 -23.11
C PRO A 173 7.87 17.91 -24.06
N ASN A 174 7.04 18.89 -24.43
CA ASN A 174 6.06 18.86 -25.53
C ASN A 174 5.08 17.66 -25.56
N LEU A 175 4.53 17.29 -24.41
CA LEU A 175 3.46 16.26 -24.37
C LEU A 175 2.22 16.62 -25.21
N SER A 176 2.04 17.89 -25.56
CA SER A 176 0.89 18.39 -26.33
C SER A 176 0.87 17.94 -27.80
N GLU A 177 2.02 17.63 -28.38
CA GLU A 177 2.11 17.26 -29.80
C GLU A 177 1.73 15.79 -30.06
N ASP A 178 1.76 14.96 -29.02
CA ASP A 178 1.58 13.51 -29.12
C ASP A 178 0.12 13.01 -29.05
N TYR A 179 -0.83 13.88 -28.78
CA TYR A 179 -2.22 13.47 -28.50
C TYR A 179 -3.24 14.30 -29.30
N SER A 180 -3.26 14.12 -30.62
CA SER A 180 -4.12 14.90 -31.53
C SER A 180 -5.60 14.57 -31.52
N THR A 181 -6.07 13.54 -30.80
CA THR A 181 -7.41 12.99 -30.97
C THR A 181 -8.39 13.17 -29.80
N ASP A 182 -7.94 13.64 -28.64
CA ASP A 182 -8.80 13.77 -27.45
C ASP A 182 -8.57 15.11 -26.71
N ARG A 183 -9.41 16.12 -27.03
CA ARG A 183 -9.30 17.49 -26.47
C ARG A 183 -9.32 17.55 -24.93
N GLN A 184 -10.06 16.68 -24.25
CA GLN A 184 -10.16 16.69 -22.79
C GLN A 184 -8.90 16.10 -22.13
N LYS A 185 -8.34 15.05 -22.73
CA LYS A 185 -7.05 14.49 -22.31
C LYS A 185 -5.89 15.44 -22.61
N MET A 186 -5.94 16.17 -23.74
CA MET A 186 -4.94 17.18 -24.11
C MET A 186 -4.85 18.31 -23.09
N LYS A 187 -5.95 18.83 -22.56
CA LYS A 187 -5.94 19.89 -21.54
C LYS A 187 -5.23 19.44 -20.28
N LYS A 188 -5.50 18.22 -19.82
CA LYS A 188 -4.90 17.65 -18.61
C LYS A 188 -3.40 17.34 -18.76
N ILE A 189 -2.94 17.07 -19.98
CA ILE A 189 -1.53 16.77 -20.29
C ILE A 189 -0.72 18.05 -20.50
N LYS A 190 -1.29 19.08 -21.08
CA LYS A 190 -0.65 20.41 -21.23
C LYS A 190 -0.26 21.03 -19.87
N GLU A 191 -1.01 20.74 -18.82
CA GLU A 191 -0.77 21.24 -17.47
C GLU A 191 0.29 20.40 -16.70
N THR A 192 0.61 19.20 -17.15
CA THR A 192 1.53 18.29 -16.45
C THR A 192 2.91 18.35 -17.06
N ARG A 193 3.76 19.27 -16.58
CA ARG A 193 5.15 19.40 -16.99
C ARG A 193 6.07 18.32 -16.44
N TYR A 194 5.63 17.60 -15.41
CA TYR A 194 6.44 16.62 -14.70
C TYR A 194 5.65 15.34 -14.43
N LEU A 195 6.32 14.20 -14.61
CA LEU A 195 5.77 12.87 -14.27
C LEU A 195 6.75 12.11 -13.39
N HIS A 196 6.23 11.28 -12.50
CA HIS A 196 7.06 10.35 -11.74
C HIS A 196 7.67 9.29 -12.67
N LYS A 197 8.94 8.93 -12.45
CA LYS A 197 9.71 7.93 -13.23
C LYS A 197 8.96 6.61 -13.40
N GLY A 198 8.30 6.12 -12.34
CA GLY A 198 7.55 4.88 -12.32
C GLY A 198 6.04 5.10 -12.45
N VAL A 199 5.57 5.64 -13.57
CA VAL A 199 4.14 5.92 -13.77
C VAL A 199 3.35 4.64 -13.98
N MET A 200 2.25 4.47 -13.24
CA MET A 200 1.41 3.26 -13.30
C MET A 200 0.39 3.28 -14.45
N SER A 201 0.06 4.45 -15.01
CA SER A 201 -0.88 4.59 -16.13
C SER A 201 -0.23 4.20 -17.46
N TYR A 202 -0.87 3.31 -18.22
CA TYR A 202 -0.40 2.88 -19.55
C TYR A 202 -0.14 4.04 -20.51
N THR A 203 -1.04 5.02 -20.55
CA THR A 203 -0.92 6.20 -21.40
C THR A 203 0.32 7.03 -21.06
N LYS A 204 0.55 7.28 -19.77
CA LYS A 204 1.71 8.01 -19.29
C LYS A 204 3.02 7.22 -19.52
N GLN A 205 2.99 5.88 -19.33
CA GLN A 205 4.14 5.02 -19.64
C GLN A 205 4.52 5.07 -21.13
N LYS A 206 3.51 5.11 -22.02
CA LYS A 206 3.75 5.23 -23.48
C LYS A 206 4.40 6.54 -23.83
N ALA A 207 3.95 7.66 -23.24
CA ALA A 207 4.56 8.97 -23.43
C ALA A 207 6.02 9.00 -22.94
N ILE A 208 6.31 8.49 -21.74
CA ILE A 208 7.67 8.42 -21.20
C ILE A 208 8.59 7.58 -22.11
N LYS A 209 8.14 6.42 -22.59
CA LYS A 209 8.90 5.57 -23.52
C LYS A 209 9.20 6.28 -24.84
N ARG A 210 8.22 7.00 -25.40
CA ARG A 210 8.38 7.75 -26.66
C ARG A 210 9.46 8.81 -26.55
N HIS A 211 9.54 9.50 -25.42
CA HIS A 211 10.60 10.48 -25.16
C HIS A 211 11.93 9.87 -24.68
N ARG A 212 12.12 8.54 -24.78
CA ARG A 212 13.33 7.81 -24.37
C ARG A 212 13.76 8.08 -22.93
N LEU A 213 12.82 8.47 -22.07
CA LEU A 213 13.09 8.68 -20.66
C LEU A 213 13.29 7.34 -19.97
N GLN A 214 14.33 7.24 -19.15
CA GLN A 214 14.52 6.07 -18.31
C GLN A 214 13.38 6.01 -17.30
N LEU A 215 12.47 5.05 -17.51
CA LEU A 215 11.57 4.65 -16.45
C LEU A 215 12.42 4.07 -15.33
N GLY A 216 12.33 4.64 -14.14
CA GLY A 216 12.95 4.03 -12.99
C GLY A 216 12.45 2.60 -12.88
N HIS A 217 13.32 1.67 -13.26
CA HIS A 217 13.06 0.26 -13.02
C HIS A 217 13.27 0.02 -11.54
N ASP A 218 12.25 -0.47 -10.89
CA ASP A 218 12.45 -1.25 -9.68
C ASP A 218 13.45 -2.37 -10.00
N ASP A 219 14.33 -2.62 -9.14
CA ASP A 219 15.47 -3.56 -9.06
C ASP A 219 15.16 -5.01 -9.52
N GLY A 220 14.52 -5.16 -10.68
CA GLY A 220 14.33 -6.44 -11.38
C GLY A 220 13.31 -7.40 -10.77
N GLY A 221 12.52 -6.97 -9.78
CA GLY A 221 11.46 -7.76 -9.19
C GLY A 221 10.17 -7.80 -10.03
N ASN A 222 9.25 -8.68 -9.68
CA ASN A 222 7.95 -8.80 -10.30
C ASN A 222 7.17 -7.47 -10.19
N LYS A 223 6.94 -6.78 -11.31
CA LYS A 223 6.30 -5.46 -11.39
C LYS A 223 4.95 -5.39 -10.65
N LYS A 224 4.24 -6.52 -10.55
CA LYS A 224 2.96 -6.61 -9.86
C LYS A 224 3.15 -6.58 -8.33
N LEU A 225 4.13 -7.31 -7.82
CA LEU A 225 4.42 -7.40 -6.39
C LEU A 225 5.01 -6.08 -5.84
N ASN A 226 5.84 -5.39 -6.63
CA ASN A 226 6.41 -4.11 -6.23
C ASN A 226 5.36 -3.03 -5.93
N ARG A 227 4.15 -3.13 -6.49
CA ARG A 227 3.04 -2.19 -6.19
C ARG A 227 2.47 -2.35 -4.77
N TYR A 228 2.66 -3.50 -4.17
CA TYR A 228 2.19 -3.81 -2.81
C TYR A 228 3.23 -3.50 -1.74
N ARG A 229 4.47 -3.24 -2.17
CA ARG A 229 5.58 -3.01 -1.27
C ARG A 229 5.47 -1.66 -0.54
N VAL A 230 5.67 -1.68 0.77
CA VAL A 230 5.93 -0.48 1.58
C VAL A 230 7.40 -0.08 1.40
N PRO A 231 7.74 1.21 1.18
CA PRO A 231 9.11 1.64 1.03
C PRO A 231 9.97 1.31 2.27
N TYR A 232 11.15 0.75 2.04
CA TYR A 232 12.09 0.41 3.11
C TYR A 232 12.39 1.62 4.03
N LYS A 233 12.66 2.79 3.43
CA LYS A 233 12.94 4.03 4.18
C LYS A 233 11.77 4.48 5.07
N LEU A 234 10.53 4.21 4.65
CA LEU A 234 9.36 4.52 5.47
C LEU A 234 9.27 3.59 6.68
N ILE A 235 9.53 2.31 6.47
CA ILE A 235 9.56 1.33 7.57
C ILE A 235 10.66 1.72 8.57
N GLU A 236 11.84 2.16 8.11
CA GLU A 236 12.91 2.66 8.99
C GLU A 236 12.46 3.87 9.83
N VAL A 237 11.66 4.79 9.26
CA VAL A 237 11.12 5.92 10.02
C VAL A 237 10.23 5.45 11.17
N PHE A 238 9.33 4.49 10.93
CA PHE A 238 8.50 3.92 11.99
C PHE A 238 9.35 3.27 13.10
N PHE A 239 10.30 2.41 12.72
CA PHE A 239 11.13 1.71 13.71
C PHE A 239 12.06 2.66 14.48
N SER A 240 12.63 3.68 13.83
CA SER A 240 13.44 4.69 14.52
C SER A 240 12.62 5.45 15.56
N LYS A 241 11.36 5.77 15.25
CA LYS A 241 10.46 6.44 16.20
C LYS A 241 10.11 5.54 17.39
N ILE A 242 9.80 4.27 17.13
CA ILE A 242 9.54 3.27 18.18
C ILE A 242 10.71 3.19 19.16
N ILE A 243 11.94 3.08 18.65
CA ILE A 243 13.16 2.94 19.48
C ILE A 243 13.42 4.21 20.28
N SER A 244 13.31 5.40 19.65
CA SER A 244 13.50 6.66 20.37
C SER A 244 12.53 6.83 21.53
N THR A 245 11.27 6.42 21.35
CA THR A 245 10.24 6.49 22.41
C THR A 245 10.47 5.45 23.52
N THR A 246 11.10 4.34 23.21
CA THR A 246 11.41 3.29 24.20
C THR A 246 12.58 3.71 25.08
N ASN A 247 13.60 4.39 24.55
CA ASN A 247 14.78 4.84 25.28
C ASN A 247 14.54 6.06 26.21
N ILE A 248 13.43 6.78 26.03
CA ILE A 248 13.08 7.93 26.89
C ILE A 248 12.36 7.47 28.17
N ASN A 249 11.74 6.29 28.15
CA ASN A 249 10.94 5.74 29.24
C ASN A 249 11.62 4.59 30.00
N GLY A 250 12.89 4.34 29.79
CA GLY A 250 13.76 3.39 30.51
C GLY A 250 14.86 4.12 31.24
#